data_e4d39562ea4101c1c406c7e2e509ea1b
#
_entry.id   e4d39562ea4101c1c406c7e2e509ea1b
#
_cell.length_a   1.000
_cell.length_b   1.000
_cell.length_c   1.000
_cell.angle_alpha   90.00
_cell.angle_beta   90.00
_cell.angle_gamma   90.00
#
_symmetry.space_group_name_H-M   'P 1'
#
loop_
_entity.id
_entity.type
_entity.pdbx_description
1 polymer ?
#
loop_
_entity_poly.entity_id
_entity_poly.type
_entity_poly.pdbx_seq_one_letter_code
_entity_poly.pdbx_strand_id
1 'polypeptide(L)'
;MTVLETDRLMLRKIEVSDAPFFYELFNSEGWLTYIGDRNIQTVLDAEQQIKEKYLPSYKTNGYGSYVVVEKASNMPVGTCGMYKRENLENPDIGFAFLPSHLRKGYGYESAHAVLQHARENMGIPKVLAFTLPKNIASIRLLEKLGLTSKGSYFHEGNPEELILYAT
;
A
#
# COMPACT_ATOMS: atom_id res chain seq x y z
N MET A 1 -1.83 15.96 6.15
CA MET A 1 -2.15 16.68 4.89
C MET A 1 -2.81 15.71 3.90
N THR A 2 -3.97 16.05 3.44
CA THR A 2 -4.71 15.27 2.45
C THR A 2 -4.03 15.32 1.08
N VAL A 3 -3.86 14.17 0.45
CA VAL A 3 -3.27 14.05 -0.88
C VAL A 3 -4.35 13.79 -1.93
N LEU A 4 -5.30 12.91 -1.61
CA LEU A 4 -6.39 12.50 -2.49
C LEU A 4 -7.68 12.35 -1.71
N GLU A 5 -8.80 12.53 -2.40
CA GLU A 5 -10.12 12.20 -1.87
C GLU A 5 -10.92 11.40 -2.88
N THR A 6 -11.77 10.51 -2.38
CA THR A 6 -12.77 9.78 -3.15
C THR A 6 -14.13 9.98 -2.49
N ASP A 7 -15.17 9.31 -2.98
CA ASP A 7 -16.50 9.44 -2.40
C ASP A 7 -16.53 9.08 -0.91
N ARG A 8 -15.86 8.01 -0.51
CA ARG A 8 -15.91 7.51 0.87
C ARG A 8 -14.61 7.65 1.64
N LEU A 9 -13.51 7.96 0.97
CA LEU A 9 -12.16 7.88 1.54
C LEU A 9 -11.39 9.17 1.37
N MET A 10 -10.45 9.37 2.27
CA MET A 10 -9.45 10.43 2.20
C MET A 10 -8.08 9.77 2.39
N LEU A 11 -7.15 10.05 1.50
CA LEU A 11 -5.77 9.58 1.59
C LEU A 11 -4.87 10.74 1.99
N ARG A 12 -4.12 10.54 3.05
CA ARG A 12 -3.21 11.56 3.57
C ARG A 12 -1.83 10.99 3.86
N LYS A 13 -0.85 11.86 3.97
CA LYS A 13 0.50 11.45 4.37
C LYS A 13 0.48 10.81 5.76
N ILE A 14 1.36 9.85 5.93
CA ILE A 14 1.59 9.19 7.22
C ILE A 14 2.31 10.17 8.13
N GLU A 15 1.92 10.17 9.41
CA GLU A 15 2.56 10.95 10.47
C GLU A 15 3.04 10.01 11.57
N VAL A 16 4.00 10.46 12.37
CA VAL A 16 4.51 9.68 13.50
C VAL A 16 3.38 9.30 14.46
N SER A 17 2.40 10.20 14.63
CA SER A 17 1.22 9.96 15.48
C SER A 17 0.33 8.83 15.01
N ASP A 18 0.53 8.32 13.79
CA ASP A 18 -0.19 7.15 13.29
C ASP A 18 0.36 5.81 13.82
N ALA A 19 1.41 5.85 14.64
CA ALA A 19 2.06 4.63 15.13
C ALA A 19 1.11 3.63 15.79
N PRO A 20 0.14 4.02 16.62
CA PRO A 20 -0.83 3.05 17.17
C PRO A 20 -1.62 2.32 16.10
N PHE A 21 -2.07 3.03 15.07
CA PHE A 21 -2.77 2.43 13.93
C PHE A 21 -1.86 1.46 13.17
N PHE A 22 -0.61 1.86 12.89
CA PHE A 22 0.35 1.01 12.19
C PHE A 22 0.74 -0.21 13.01
N TYR A 23 0.83 -0.07 14.32
CA TYR A 23 1.05 -1.22 15.20
C TYR A 23 -0.06 -2.27 15.00
N GLU A 24 -1.31 -1.84 14.99
CA GLU A 24 -2.45 -2.72 14.75
C GLU A 24 -2.41 -3.34 13.34
N LEU A 25 -2.16 -2.52 12.33
CA LEU A 25 -2.13 -2.96 10.93
C LEU A 25 -1.02 -3.98 10.67
N PHE A 26 0.21 -3.69 11.13
CA PHE A 26 1.35 -4.59 10.93
C PHE A 26 1.19 -5.95 11.61
N ASN A 27 0.38 -6.02 12.64
CA ASN A 27 0.10 -7.25 13.40
C ASN A 27 -1.24 -7.88 13.03
N SER A 28 -1.94 -7.34 12.04
CA SER A 28 -3.18 -7.92 11.56
C SER A 28 -2.91 -9.23 10.80
N GLU A 29 -3.89 -10.13 10.80
CA GLU A 29 -3.78 -11.44 10.16
C GLU A 29 -3.41 -11.31 8.67
N GLY A 30 -4.08 -10.43 7.94
CA GLY A 30 -3.81 -10.23 6.52
C GLY A 30 -2.40 -9.73 6.23
N TRP A 31 -1.89 -8.81 7.05
CA TRP A 31 -0.52 -8.33 6.90
C TRP A 31 0.48 -9.45 7.15
N LEU A 32 0.35 -10.16 8.27
CA LEU A 32 1.27 -11.25 8.62
C LEU A 32 1.23 -12.39 7.59
N THR A 33 0.06 -12.70 7.08
CA THR A 33 -0.12 -13.80 6.13
C THR A 33 0.41 -13.47 4.73
N TYR A 34 0.14 -12.26 4.23
CA TYR A 34 0.36 -11.92 2.82
C TYR A 34 1.50 -10.93 2.58
N ILE A 35 1.87 -10.12 3.55
CA ILE A 35 2.91 -9.11 3.39
C ILE A 35 4.18 -9.49 4.13
N GLY A 36 4.07 -9.91 5.37
CA GLY A 36 5.19 -10.42 6.15
C GLY A 36 5.25 -9.89 7.57
N ASP A 37 6.03 -10.57 8.40
CA ASP A 37 6.26 -10.18 9.78
C ASP A 37 7.45 -9.22 9.85
N ARG A 38 7.20 -7.99 10.28
CA ARG A 38 8.23 -6.96 10.46
C ARG A 38 8.72 -6.86 11.89
N ASN A 39 8.31 -7.83 12.72
CA ASN A 39 8.69 -7.88 14.13
C ASN A 39 8.34 -6.60 14.89
N ILE A 40 7.16 -6.07 14.65
CA ILE A 40 6.64 -4.88 15.33
C ILE A 40 5.93 -5.32 16.60
N GLN A 41 6.61 -5.21 17.73
CA GLN A 41 6.11 -5.70 19.02
C GLN A 41 5.56 -4.59 19.92
N THR A 42 5.86 -3.33 19.61
CA THR A 42 5.42 -2.17 20.37
C THR A 42 5.02 -1.02 19.45
N VAL A 43 4.30 -0.06 20.00
CA VAL A 43 3.98 1.18 19.27
C VAL A 43 5.27 1.94 18.92
N LEU A 44 6.30 1.88 19.77
CA LEU A 44 7.60 2.49 19.46
C LEU A 44 8.28 1.84 18.25
N ASP A 45 8.13 0.53 18.10
CA ASP A 45 8.64 -0.17 16.90
C ASP A 45 7.92 0.34 15.64
N ALA A 46 6.62 0.53 15.73
CA ALA A 46 5.82 1.08 14.62
C ALA A 46 6.25 2.52 14.32
N GLU A 47 6.48 3.33 15.32
CA GLU A 47 6.97 4.70 15.17
C GLU A 47 8.33 4.73 14.45
N GLN A 48 9.24 3.86 14.83
CA GLN A 48 10.55 3.73 14.19
C GLN A 48 10.41 3.32 12.73
N GLN A 49 9.53 2.36 12.43
CA GLN A 49 9.25 1.91 11.08
C GLN A 49 8.72 3.07 10.22
N ILE A 50 7.84 3.88 10.76
CA ILE A 50 7.30 5.06 10.06
C ILE A 50 8.44 6.02 9.72
N LYS A 51 9.27 6.36 10.68
CA LYS A 51 10.37 7.32 10.52
C LYS A 51 11.40 6.86 9.50
N GLU A 52 11.73 5.59 9.49
CA GLU A 52 12.79 5.04 8.64
C GLU A 52 12.33 4.64 7.24
N LYS A 53 11.11 4.09 7.13
CA LYS A 53 10.67 3.44 5.89
C LYS A 53 9.60 4.20 5.11
N TYR A 54 8.83 5.07 5.76
CA TYR A 54 7.71 5.73 5.12
C TYR A 54 7.93 7.23 4.89
N LEU A 55 8.33 7.97 5.92
CA LEU A 55 8.44 9.42 5.82
C LEU A 55 9.47 9.90 4.79
N PRO A 56 10.64 9.26 4.64
CA PRO A 56 11.64 9.74 3.67
C PRO A 56 11.15 9.73 2.22
N SER A 57 10.23 8.84 1.87
CA SER A 57 9.74 8.68 0.50
C SER A 57 9.10 9.95 -0.05
N TYR A 58 8.36 10.67 0.77
CA TYR A 58 7.66 11.89 0.32
C TYR A 58 8.63 12.95 -0.19
N LYS A 59 9.76 13.11 0.48
CA LYS A 59 10.78 14.08 0.09
C LYS A 59 11.61 13.57 -1.09
N THR A 60 11.99 12.30 -1.04
CA THR A 60 12.90 11.71 -2.04
C THR A 60 12.20 11.44 -3.37
N ASN A 61 10.97 10.94 -3.34
CA ASN A 61 10.26 10.47 -4.53
C ASN A 61 9.08 11.36 -4.93
N GLY A 62 8.62 12.22 -4.04
CA GLY A 62 7.40 13.02 -4.25
C GLY A 62 6.11 12.23 -4.02
N TYR A 63 6.21 10.97 -3.62
CA TYR A 63 5.08 10.09 -3.31
C TYR A 63 5.50 9.06 -2.27
N GLY A 64 4.55 8.30 -1.79
CA GLY A 64 4.78 7.22 -0.83
C GLY A 64 3.49 6.48 -0.52
N SER A 65 3.49 5.75 0.57
CA SER A 65 2.28 5.14 1.10
C SER A 65 1.47 6.19 1.85
N TYR A 66 0.15 6.10 1.79
CA TYR A 66 -0.75 7.03 2.45
C TYR A 66 -1.67 6.29 3.42
N VAL A 67 -2.06 6.98 4.49
CA VAL A 67 -3.13 6.49 5.36
C VAL A 67 -4.45 6.69 4.65
N VAL A 68 -5.25 5.64 4.60
CA VAL A 68 -6.62 5.70 4.08
C VAL A 68 -7.57 5.92 5.27
N VAL A 69 -8.28 7.04 5.23
CA VAL A 69 -9.23 7.41 6.28
C VAL A 69 -10.65 7.28 5.73
N GLU A 70 -11.51 6.58 6.47
CA GLU A 70 -12.93 6.50 6.14
C GLU A 70 -13.62 7.80 6.54
N LYS A 71 -14.22 8.49 5.58
CA LYS A 71 -14.86 9.79 5.84
C LYS A 71 -16.00 9.70 6.86
N ALA A 72 -16.81 8.66 6.80
CA ALA A 72 -17.96 8.50 7.66
C ALA A 72 -17.59 8.43 9.15
N SER A 73 -16.50 7.75 9.49
CA SER A 73 -16.05 7.58 10.88
C SER A 73 -14.88 8.49 11.25
N ASN A 74 -14.22 9.09 10.25
CA ASN A 74 -12.97 9.84 10.41
C ASN A 74 -11.86 9.00 11.05
N MET A 75 -11.87 7.68 10.80
CA MET A 75 -10.89 6.73 11.35
C MET A 75 -9.99 6.18 10.26
N PRO A 76 -8.70 5.96 10.55
CA PRO A 76 -7.82 5.27 9.64
C PRO A 76 -8.24 3.80 9.51
N VAL A 77 -8.32 3.32 8.28
CA VAL A 77 -8.80 1.96 7.98
C VAL A 77 -7.80 1.11 7.24
N GLY A 78 -6.79 1.72 6.64
CA GLY A 78 -5.77 1.03 5.87
C GLY A 78 -4.71 1.95 5.34
N THR A 79 -3.91 1.40 4.43
CA THR A 79 -2.89 2.13 3.68
C THR A 79 -3.02 1.83 2.20
N CYS A 80 -2.67 2.80 1.37
CA CYS A 80 -2.56 2.63 -0.06
C CYS A 80 -1.59 3.67 -0.60
N GLY A 81 -0.70 3.27 -1.50
CA GLY A 81 0.25 4.20 -2.08
C GLY A 81 1.29 3.52 -2.93
N MET A 82 2.34 4.25 -3.26
CA MET A 82 3.39 3.76 -4.15
C MET A 82 4.74 3.70 -3.45
N TYR A 83 5.55 2.76 -3.90
CA TYR A 83 6.90 2.53 -3.40
C TYR A 83 7.91 2.60 -4.54
N LYS A 84 9.06 3.17 -4.26
CA LYS A 84 10.21 3.16 -5.18
C LYS A 84 11.23 2.16 -4.65
N ARG A 85 11.58 1.18 -5.50
CA ARG A 85 12.61 0.18 -5.18
C ARG A 85 13.81 0.39 -6.07
N GLU A 86 15.02 0.20 -5.51
CA GLU A 86 16.27 0.47 -6.22
C GLU A 86 16.45 -0.38 -7.48
N ASN A 87 16.01 -1.63 -7.43
CA ASN A 87 16.16 -2.59 -8.53
C ASN A 87 15.08 -2.51 -9.60
N LEU A 88 14.15 -1.57 -9.49
CA LEU A 88 13.03 -1.43 -10.43
C LEU A 88 12.95 0.00 -10.95
N GLU A 89 12.71 0.13 -12.27
CA GLU A 89 12.57 1.43 -12.91
C GLU A 89 11.26 2.13 -12.56
N ASN A 90 10.20 1.34 -12.38
CA ASN A 90 8.86 1.87 -12.15
C ASN A 90 8.42 1.64 -10.71
N PRO A 91 7.61 2.55 -10.14
CA PRO A 91 7.09 2.35 -8.80
C PRO A 91 6.07 1.22 -8.76
N ASP A 92 5.89 0.63 -7.57
CA ASP A 92 4.86 -0.35 -7.34
C ASP A 92 3.80 0.17 -6.37
N ILE A 93 2.55 -0.20 -6.61
CA ILE A 93 1.43 0.12 -5.74
C ILE A 93 1.26 -0.99 -4.69
N GLY A 94 1.00 -0.58 -3.45
CA GLY A 94 0.69 -1.49 -2.36
C GLY A 94 -0.50 -0.98 -1.56
N PHE A 95 -1.25 -1.89 -0.97
CA PHE A 95 -2.41 -1.56 -0.14
C PHE A 95 -2.61 -2.64 0.92
N ALA A 96 -3.14 -2.23 2.07
CA ALA A 96 -3.50 -3.13 3.16
C ALA A 96 -4.59 -2.46 3.99
N PHE A 97 -5.53 -3.26 4.50
CA PHE A 97 -6.64 -2.77 5.30
C PHE A 97 -6.81 -3.59 6.56
N LEU A 98 -7.28 -2.94 7.62
CA LEU A 98 -7.67 -3.63 8.83
C LEU A 98 -8.77 -4.66 8.53
N PRO A 99 -8.78 -5.82 9.22
CA PRO A 99 -9.77 -6.88 8.95
C PRO A 99 -11.22 -6.42 8.99
N SER A 100 -11.55 -5.50 9.90
CA SER A 100 -12.92 -4.96 10.04
C SER A 100 -13.38 -4.13 8.85
N HIS A 101 -12.46 -3.72 7.98
CA HIS A 101 -12.75 -2.87 6.82
C HIS A 101 -12.49 -3.56 5.48
N LEU A 102 -12.27 -4.87 5.50
CA LEU A 102 -12.20 -5.68 4.28
C LEU A 102 -13.59 -5.86 3.67
N ARG A 103 -13.62 -6.16 2.37
CA ARG A 103 -14.86 -6.45 1.61
C ARG A 103 -15.84 -5.26 1.53
N LYS A 104 -15.34 -4.04 1.71
CA LYS A 104 -16.13 -2.81 1.54
C LYS A 104 -15.85 -2.10 0.21
N GLY A 105 -14.94 -2.63 -0.61
CA GLY A 105 -14.53 -1.99 -1.86
C GLY A 105 -13.49 -0.90 -1.69
N TYR A 106 -12.94 -0.71 -0.49
CA TYR A 106 -11.97 0.35 -0.21
C TYR A 106 -10.63 0.14 -0.90
N GLY A 107 -10.21 -1.12 -1.05
CA GLY A 107 -8.99 -1.45 -1.79
C GLY A 107 -9.05 -0.94 -3.23
N TYR A 108 -10.13 -1.25 -3.92
CA TYR A 108 -10.33 -0.77 -5.29
C TYR A 108 -10.46 0.76 -5.35
N GLU A 109 -11.29 1.33 -4.50
CA GLU A 109 -11.54 2.78 -4.51
C GLU A 109 -10.25 3.58 -4.28
N SER A 110 -9.46 3.20 -3.28
CA SER A 110 -8.19 3.88 -2.97
C SER A 110 -7.13 3.64 -4.05
N ALA A 111 -6.95 2.40 -4.46
CA ALA A 111 -5.93 2.05 -5.46
C ALA A 111 -6.23 2.67 -6.83
N HIS A 112 -7.49 2.68 -7.25
CA HIS A 112 -7.91 3.34 -8.48
C HIS A 112 -7.57 4.84 -8.45
N ALA A 113 -7.85 5.50 -7.33
CA ALA A 113 -7.53 6.91 -7.17
C ALA A 113 -6.01 7.18 -7.19
N VAL A 114 -5.22 6.33 -6.55
CA VAL A 114 -3.76 6.43 -6.55
C VAL A 114 -3.20 6.25 -7.96
N LEU A 115 -3.66 5.25 -8.70
CA LEU A 115 -3.20 5.00 -10.07
C LEU A 115 -3.59 6.16 -11.01
N GLN A 116 -4.78 6.68 -10.88
CA GLN A 116 -5.23 7.83 -11.66
C GLN A 116 -4.37 9.06 -11.37
N HIS A 117 -4.13 9.33 -10.10
CA HIS A 117 -3.28 10.44 -9.67
C HIS A 117 -1.85 10.31 -10.20
N ALA A 118 -1.27 9.11 -10.13
CA ALA A 118 0.05 8.84 -10.66
C ALA A 118 0.15 9.17 -12.15
N ARG A 119 -0.82 8.75 -12.93
CA ARG A 119 -0.85 8.97 -14.38
C ARG A 119 -1.12 10.42 -14.74
N GLU A 120 -2.13 11.03 -14.13
CA GLU A 120 -2.62 12.36 -14.55
C GLU A 120 -1.87 13.52 -13.92
N ASN A 121 -1.41 13.36 -12.68
CA ASN A 121 -0.79 14.47 -11.93
C ASN A 121 0.71 14.32 -11.72
N MET A 122 1.25 13.10 -11.79
CA MET A 122 2.66 12.84 -11.49
C MET A 122 3.47 12.42 -12.72
N GLY A 123 2.82 12.23 -13.87
CA GLY A 123 3.50 11.81 -15.09
C GLY A 123 4.13 10.41 -15.00
N ILE A 124 3.55 9.53 -14.19
CA ILE A 124 4.02 8.15 -14.04
C ILE A 124 3.16 7.25 -14.93
N PRO A 125 3.69 6.80 -16.09
CA PRO A 125 2.87 6.05 -17.05
C PRO A 125 2.71 4.59 -16.70
N LYS A 126 3.61 4.03 -15.91
CA LYS A 126 3.63 2.60 -15.59
C LYS A 126 3.80 2.38 -14.10
N VAL A 127 2.91 1.59 -13.52
CA VAL A 127 2.94 1.20 -12.12
C VAL A 127 2.92 -0.32 -12.05
N LEU A 128 3.76 -0.87 -11.17
CA LEU A 128 3.87 -2.30 -10.92
C LEU A 128 3.08 -2.67 -9.68
N ALA A 129 2.87 -3.97 -9.48
CA ALA A 129 2.35 -4.51 -8.23
C ALA A 129 2.87 -5.92 -8.05
N PHE A 130 2.98 -6.35 -6.80
CA PHE A 130 3.42 -7.70 -6.44
C PHE A 130 2.42 -8.33 -5.50
N THR A 131 2.17 -9.62 -5.66
CA THR A 131 1.30 -10.34 -4.75
C THR A 131 1.73 -11.80 -4.67
N LEU A 132 1.45 -12.41 -3.52
CA LEU A 132 1.63 -13.87 -3.37
C LEU A 132 0.61 -14.59 -4.25
N PRO A 133 1.00 -15.72 -4.88
CA PRO A 133 0.07 -16.52 -5.68
C PRO A 133 -1.18 -16.97 -4.92
N LYS A 134 -1.06 -17.15 -3.61
CA LYS A 134 -2.19 -17.57 -2.75
C LYS A 134 -3.14 -16.43 -2.36
N ASN A 135 -2.75 -15.17 -2.60
CA ASN A 135 -3.56 -14.01 -2.25
C ASN A 135 -4.59 -13.70 -3.36
N ILE A 136 -5.62 -14.50 -3.42
CA ILE A 136 -6.63 -14.43 -4.49
C ILE A 136 -7.37 -13.08 -4.49
N ALA A 137 -7.65 -12.53 -3.31
CA ALA A 137 -8.33 -11.23 -3.21
C ALA A 137 -7.50 -10.11 -3.83
N SER A 138 -6.18 -10.10 -3.58
CA SER A 138 -5.26 -9.13 -4.17
C SER A 138 -5.17 -9.29 -5.69
N ILE A 139 -5.06 -10.53 -6.17
CA ILE A 139 -5.02 -10.83 -7.60
C ILE A 139 -6.27 -10.28 -8.31
N ARG A 140 -7.44 -10.56 -7.78
CA ARG A 140 -8.71 -10.07 -8.35
C ARG A 140 -8.78 -8.56 -8.35
N LEU A 141 -8.28 -7.93 -7.29
CA LEU A 141 -8.25 -6.47 -7.19
C LEU A 141 -7.33 -5.87 -8.26
N LEU A 142 -6.13 -6.41 -8.43
CA LEU A 142 -5.18 -5.93 -9.44
C LEU A 142 -5.75 -6.10 -10.85
N GLU A 143 -6.39 -7.22 -11.14
CA GLU A 143 -7.02 -7.45 -12.44
C GLU A 143 -8.17 -6.46 -12.67
N LYS A 144 -9.00 -6.21 -11.67
CA LYS A 144 -10.08 -5.23 -11.74
C LYS A 144 -9.56 -3.82 -11.99
N LEU A 145 -8.39 -3.48 -11.45
CA LEU A 145 -7.73 -2.20 -11.69
C LEU A 145 -7.12 -2.09 -13.10
N GLY A 146 -7.10 -3.17 -13.86
CA GLY A 146 -6.57 -3.18 -15.21
C GLY A 146 -5.10 -3.59 -15.31
N LEU A 147 -4.49 -4.04 -14.21
CA LEU A 147 -3.13 -4.55 -14.28
C LEU A 147 -3.14 -5.97 -14.84
N THR A 148 -2.08 -6.32 -15.56
CA THR A 148 -1.92 -7.65 -16.17
C THR A 148 -0.70 -8.35 -15.60
N SER A 149 -0.80 -9.68 -15.45
CA SER A 149 0.29 -10.50 -14.95
C SER A 149 1.48 -10.51 -15.92
N LYS A 150 2.68 -10.38 -15.36
CA LYS A 150 3.95 -10.48 -16.09
C LYS A 150 4.75 -11.72 -15.69
N GLY A 151 4.16 -12.61 -14.89
CA GLY A 151 4.78 -13.85 -14.47
C GLY A 151 5.40 -13.80 -13.08
N SER A 152 6.22 -14.80 -12.79
CA SER A 152 6.88 -14.92 -11.49
C SER A 152 7.91 -13.82 -11.26
N TYR A 153 8.02 -13.39 -10.02
CA TYR A 153 9.00 -12.40 -9.61
C TYR A 153 9.55 -12.75 -8.22
N PHE A 154 10.81 -12.48 -8.03
CA PHE A 154 11.49 -12.69 -6.74
C PHE A 154 12.18 -11.40 -6.35
N HIS A 155 11.92 -10.90 -5.13
CA HIS A 155 12.69 -9.79 -4.59
C HIS A 155 14.13 -10.25 -4.38
N GLU A 156 15.09 -9.36 -4.61
CA GLU A 156 16.50 -9.65 -4.43
C GLU A 156 16.77 -10.18 -3.02
N GLY A 157 17.42 -11.36 -2.94
CA GLY A 157 17.74 -11.99 -1.67
C GLY A 157 16.57 -12.71 -0.99
N ASN A 158 15.40 -12.78 -1.60
CA ASN A 158 14.24 -13.46 -1.05
C ASN A 158 13.81 -14.62 -1.98
N PRO A 159 13.77 -15.88 -1.47
CA PRO A 159 13.36 -17.02 -2.27
C PRO A 159 11.86 -17.16 -2.50
N GLU A 160 11.04 -16.32 -1.87
CA GLU A 160 9.59 -16.39 -1.99
C GLU A 160 9.11 -15.93 -3.36
N GLU A 161 8.34 -16.78 -4.03
CA GLU A 161 7.76 -16.45 -5.33
C GLU A 161 6.60 -15.47 -5.19
N LEU A 162 6.66 -14.41 -5.98
CA LEU A 162 5.59 -13.43 -6.15
C LEU A 162 5.14 -13.44 -7.59
N ILE A 163 3.97 -12.88 -7.85
CA ILE A 163 3.50 -12.59 -9.20
C ILE A 163 3.63 -11.09 -9.41
N LEU A 164 4.29 -10.71 -10.50
CA LEU A 164 4.42 -9.32 -10.93
C LEU A 164 3.24 -8.94 -11.81
N TYR A 165 2.63 -7.81 -11.52
CA TYR A 165 1.61 -7.17 -12.32
C TYR A 165 2.08 -5.79 -12.77
N ALA A 166 1.56 -5.33 -13.90
CA ALA A 166 1.87 -4.00 -14.42
C ALA A 166 0.67 -3.39 -15.13
N THR A 167 0.58 -2.06 -15.07
CA THR A 167 -0.38 -1.30 -15.85
C THR A 167 -0.06 -1.31 -17.34
#